data_a2e17539774197ebc0e66a44e368de3e
#
_entry.id   a2e17539774197ebc0e66a44e368de3e
#
_cell.length_a   1.000
_cell.length_b   1.000
_cell.length_c   1.000
_cell.angle_alpha   90.00
_cell.angle_beta   90.00
_cell.angle_gamma   90.00
#
_symmetry.space_group_name_H-M   'P 1'
#
loop_
_entity.id
_entity.type
_entity.pdbx_description
1 polymer ?
#
loop_
_entity_poly.entity_id
_entity_poly.type
_entity_poly.pdbx_seq_one_letter_code
_entity_poly.pdbx_strand_id
1 'polypeptide(L)'
;YLKERVNKKNNDIKYLIATNIHEFFIFDAHEFERKFYQNKQLRREFQDFVDGRKTSNKTDFFYTEIATTYIEEVKDSLEYTYFNLQDYQHLLDRTDSSASRKLIELYKIFSDTHLLKLSFQNDSNSLNRGFYTELLHIIGIEERKENNKTVIVRKAVERRDEASLLENTINQLDAEDCLRHINGSLYGNDYEERLFNVAMELCITWMNRILFLKLLEAQMLKYHNGDAIYKFLSITKIHDYDDLNTLFFQVLARDMGSRTHSIMRDFAYVPYLNSSLFEVTDLESKTIKINSLSQRTVLPVLASSVLRNKKRNLQVNALPTLQYLFAFLDAYNFASEGSEEVQEEAKTLINASVLGLIFEKINGHKDGSVFTPGFITMFMCREAITKTVLQKFNGYYGSNYSSHSNLVPNKLVC
;
A
#
# COMPACT_ATOMS: atom_id res chain seq x y z
N TYR A 1 -35.37 -6.49 -0.05
CA TYR A 1 -34.66 -5.28 -0.44
C TYR A 1 -35.63 -4.11 -0.68
N LEU A 2 -36.54 -4.18 -1.66
CA LEU A 2 -37.47 -3.09 -1.98
C LEU A 2 -38.26 -2.62 -0.77
N LYS A 3 -38.71 -3.54 0.11
CA LYS A 3 -39.42 -3.18 1.36
C LYS A 3 -38.58 -2.29 2.28
N GLU A 4 -37.33 -2.63 2.46
CA GLU A 4 -36.42 -1.83 3.31
C GLU A 4 -36.10 -0.47 2.67
N ARG A 5 -35.85 -0.44 1.35
CA ARG A 5 -35.49 0.78 0.63
C ARG A 5 -36.64 1.74 0.43
N VAL A 6 -37.83 1.23 0.04
CA VAL A 6 -39.01 2.06 -0.29
C VAL A 6 -39.73 2.46 0.99
N ASN A 7 -40.10 1.48 1.85
CA ASN A 7 -40.97 1.74 3.01
C ASN A 7 -40.19 2.31 4.19
N LYS A 8 -38.99 1.77 4.48
CA LYS A 8 -38.19 2.20 5.64
C LYS A 8 -37.09 3.20 5.28
N LYS A 9 -36.88 3.50 4.01
CA LYS A 9 -35.78 4.37 3.52
C LYS A 9 -34.39 3.96 4.04
N ASN A 10 -34.20 2.67 4.28
CA ASN A 10 -32.95 2.13 4.78
C ASN A 10 -31.88 2.13 3.70
N ASN A 11 -30.86 2.95 3.85
CA ASN A 11 -29.73 3.10 2.93
C ASN A 11 -28.49 2.32 3.38
N ASP A 12 -28.53 1.67 4.56
CA ASP A 12 -27.36 1.06 5.18
C ASP A 12 -27.13 -0.41 4.80
N ILE A 13 -28.02 -0.98 3.98
CA ILE A 13 -27.88 -2.34 3.48
C ILE A 13 -26.63 -2.41 2.59
N LYS A 14 -25.68 -3.28 2.95
CA LYS A 14 -24.42 -3.49 2.23
C LYS A 14 -24.47 -4.72 1.33
N TYR A 15 -25.00 -5.83 1.85
CA TYR A 15 -25.15 -7.09 1.14
C TYR A 15 -26.52 -7.69 1.37
N LEU A 16 -26.93 -8.54 0.44
CA LEU A 16 -28.10 -9.41 0.58
C LEU A 16 -27.60 -10.85 0.47
N ILE A 17 -28.05 -11.70 1.40
CA ILE A 17 -27.65 -13.11 1.45
C ILE A 17 -28.89 -13.96 1.30
N ALA A 18 -28.90 -14.80 0.27
CA ALA A 18 -29.86 -15.88 0.13
C ALA A 18 -29.15 -17.20 0.45
N THR A 19 -29.76 -18.06 1.27
CA THR A 19 -29.19 -19.34 1.68
C THR A 19 -30.26 -20.38 1.93
N ASN A 20 -29.88 -21.65 1.67
CA ASN A 20 -30.61 -22.85 2.06
C ASN A 20 -29.85 -23.66 3.15
N ILE A 21 -29.05 -22.98 3.98
CA ILE A 21 -28.17 -23.54 5.03
C ILE A 21 -26.79 -23.96 4.47
N HIS A 22 -26.74 -24.64 3.36
CA HIS A 22 -25.49 -25.15 2.78
C HIS A 22 -24.97 -24.25 1.66
N GLU A 23 -25.85 -23.76 0.82
CA GLU A 23 -25.50 -22.88 -0.30
C GLU A 23 -25.74 -21.42 0.09
N PHE A 24 -24.82 -20.57 -0.30
CA PHE A 24 -24.86 -19.14 -0.05
C PHE A 24 -24.71 -18.38 -1.35
N PHE A 25 -25.63 -17.45 -1.58
CA PHE A 25 -25.61 -16.48 -2.66
C PHE A 25 -25.53 -15.08 -2.01
N ILE A 26 -24.42 -14.40 -2.18
CA ILE A 26 -24.18 -13.07 -1.60
C ILE A 26 -24.16 -12.04 -2.72
N PHE A 27 -25.06 -11.09 -2.65
CA PHE A 27 -25.22 -10.02 -3.62
C PHE A 27 -24.80 -8.69 -3.01
N ASP A 28 -24.06 -7.87 -3.75
CA ASP A 28 -23.82 -6.49 -3.37
C ASP A 28 -25.14 -5.70 -3.44
N ALA A 29 -25.45 -4.95 -2.38
CA ALA A 29 -26.68 -4.15 -2.35
C ALA A 29 -26.69 -3.06 -3.45
N HIS A 30 -25.52 -2.61 -3.92
CA HIS A 30 -25.42 -1.68 -5.03
C HIS A 30 -25.96 -2.25 -6.35
N GLU A 31 -25.77 -3.55 -6.61
CA GLU A 31 -26.35 -4.24 -7.75
C GLU A 31 -27.89 -4.21 -7.68
N PHE A 32 -28.46 -4.48 -6.51
CA PHE A 32 -29.91 -4.40 -6.29
C PHE A 32 -30.43 -2.95 -6.39
N GLU A 33 -29.67 -1.97 -5.94
CA GLU A 33 -30.00 -0.56 -6.11
C GLU A 33 -30.12 -0.22 -7.60
N ARG A 34 -29.09 -0.57 -8.38
CA ARG A 34 -29.00 -0.27 -9.81
C ARG A 34 -30.05 -1.00 -10.63
N LYS A 35 -30.24 -2.30 -10.40
CA LYS A 35 -31.06 -3.16 -11.24
C LYS A 35 -32.53 -3.16 -10.87
N PHE A 36 -32.87 -3.03 -9.61
CA PHE A 36 -34.24 -3.11 -9.12
C PHE A 36 -34.79 -1.78 -8.59
N TYR A 37 -34.08 -1.10 -7.65
CA TYR A 37 -34.62 0.10 -7.04
C TYR A 37 -34.65 1.30 -8.02
N GLN A 38 -33.68 1.44 -8.92
CA GLN A 38 -33.67 2.50 -9.91
C GLN A 38 -34.70 2.27 -11.04
N ASN A 39 -35.26 1.05 -11.16
CA ASN A 39 -36.34 0.78 -12.08
C ASN A 39 -37.65 1.42 -11.56
N LYS A 40 -38.08 2.49 -12.24
CA LYS A 40 -39.23 3.29 -11.82
C LYS A 40 -40.54 2.51 -11.92
N GLN A 41 -40.67 1.62 -12.91
CA GLN A 41 -41.86 0.80 -13.11
C GLN A 41 -41.97 -0.23 -11.98
N LEU A 42 -40.92 -0.98 -11.66
CA LEU A 42 -40.93 -1.94 -10.58
C LEU A 42 -41.24 -1.27 -9.24
N ARG A 43 -40.67 -0.09 -8.95
CA ARG A 43 -40.99 0.65 -7.72
C ARG A 43 -42.45 1.04 -7.64
N ARG A 44 -43.03 1.47 -8.74
CA ARG A 44 -44.47 1.84 -8.81
C ARG A 44 -45.31 0.60 -8.54
N GLU A 45 -45.06 -0.51 -9.21
CA GLU A 45 -45.78 -1.76 -9.01
C GLU A 45 -45.65 -2.32 -7.61
N PHE A 46 -44.43 -2.23 -7.00
CA PHE A 46 -44.21 -2.57 -5.62
C PHE A 46 -45.03 -1.67 -4.66
N GLN A 47 -45.07 -0.37 -4.91
CA GLN A 47 -45.86 0.55 -4.11
C GLN A 47 -47.37 0.26 -4.23
N ASP A 48 -47.86 -0.01 -5.45
CA ASP A 48 -49.26 -0.38 -5.70
C ASP A 48 -49.61 -1.71 -4.99
N PHE A 49 -48.66 -2.65 -4.92
CA PHE A 49 -48.82 -3.88 -4.16
C PHE A 49 -48.92 -3.61 -2.64
N VAL A 50 -48.00 -2.81 -2.11
CA VAL A 50 -47.96 -2.46 -0.67
C VAL A 50 -49.23 -1.68 -0.27
N ASP A 51 -49.72 -0.80 -1.12
CA ASP A 51 -50.93 0.02 -0.86
C ASP A 51 -52.24 -0.76 -1.08
N GLY A 52 -52.13 -2.06 -1.41
CA GLY A 52 -53.30 -2.90 -1.62
C GLY A 52 -54.08 -2.60 -2.92
N ARG A 53 -53.47 -1.93 -3.88
CA ARG A 53 -54.09 -1.57 -5.17
C ARG A 53 -54.00 -2.71 -6.20
N LYS A 54 -53.35 -3.79 -5.87
CA LYS A 54 -53.26 -5.02 -6.68
C LYS A 54 -54.32 -6.04 -6.23
N THR A 55 -54.54 -7.04 -7.08
CA THR A 55 -55.55 -8.10 -6.87
C THR A 55 -55.32 -8.96 -5.66
N SER A 56 -54.08 -9.01 -5.13
CA SER A 56 -53.71 -9.74 -3.95
C SER A 56 -52.57 -9.01 -3.21
N ASN A 57 -52.55 -9.13 -1.87
CA ASN A 57 -51.51 -8.63 -0.98
C ASN A 57 -50.61 -9.75 -0.45
N LYS A 58 -50.73 -10.99 -0.96
CA LYS A 58 -49.88 -12.12 -0.55
C LYS A 58 -48.51 -12.01 -1.18
N THR A 59 -47.50 -12.39 -0.41
CA THR A 59 -46.09 -12.35 -0.86
C THR A 59 -45.86 -13.19 -2.13
N ASP A 60 -46.50 -14.34 -2.24
CA ASP A 60 -46.39 -15.19 -3.43
C ASP A 60 -46.87 -14.47 -4.70
N PHE A 61 -47.98 -13.72 -4.63
CA PHE A 61 -48.46 -12.91 -5.73
C PHE A 61 -47.41 -11.88 -6.20
N PHE A 62 -46.74 -11.24 -5.26
CA PHE A 62 -45.69 -10.30 -5.61
C PHE A 62 -44.56 -10.97 -6.40
N TYR A 63 -44.08 -12.13 -5.93
CA TYR A 63 -43.03 -12.85 -6.61
C TYR A 63 -43.43 -13.41 -7.94
N THR A 64 -44.61 -14.05 -8.07
CA THR A 64 -45.03 -14.70 -9.30
C THR A 64 -45.48 -13.72 -10.38
N GLU A 65 -46.23 -12.68 -10.01
CA GLU A 65 -46.90 -11.79 -10.99
C GLU A 65 -46.12 -10.48 -11.23
N ILE A 66 -45.26 -10.06 -10.30
CA ILE A 66 -44.56 -8.79 -10.42
C ILE A 66 -43.04 -9.05 -10.55
N ALA A 67 -42.42 -9.62 -9.55
CA ALA A 67 -40.95 -9.68 -9.47
C ALA A 67 -40.31 -10.57 -10.53
N THR A 68 -40.96 -11.70 -10.90
CA THR A 68 -40.42 -12.67 -11.86
C THR A 68 -40.01 -12.00 -13.17
N THR A 69 -40.86 -11.14 -13.78
CA THR A 69 -40.54 -10.45 -15.03
C THR A 69 -39.22 -9.68 -14.93
N TYR A 70 -39.05 -8.89 -13.88
CA TYR A 70 -37.86 -8.06 -13.68
C TYR A 70 -36.62 -8.90 -13.31
N ILE A 71 -36.80 -10.02 -12.62
CA ILE A 71 -35.71 -10.95 -12.30
C ILE A 71 -35.21 -11.63 -13.59
N GLU A 72 -36.13 -12.09 -14.45
CA GLU A 72 -35.77 -12.70 -15.72
C GLU A 72 -34.99 -11.76 -16.65
N GLU A 73 -35.31 -10.47 -16.64
CA GLU A 73 -34.62 -9.46 -17.45
C GLU A 73 -33.15 -9.26 -17.02
N VAL A 74 -32.82 -9.49 -15.73
CA VAL A 74 -31.48 -9.16 -15.19
C VAL A 74 -30.69 -10.39 -14.73
N LYS A 75 -31.27 -11.59 -14.68
CA LYS A 75 -30.64 -12.79 -14.10
C LYS A 75 -29.25 -13.10 -14.64
N ASP A 76 -29.07 -12.97 -15.97
CA ASP A 76 -27.81 -13.31 -16.63
C ASP A 76 -26.71 -12.22 -16.44
N SER A 77 -27.10 -11.07 -15.90
CA SER A 77 -26.21 -9.93 -15.67
C SER A 77 -26.06 -9.57 -14.18
N LEU A 78 -26.67 -10.36 -13.29
CA LEU A 78 -26.61 -10.13 -11.86
C LEU A 78 -25.35 -10.78 -11.27
N GLU A 79 -24.49 -9.97 -10.71
CA GLU A 79 -23.25 -10.44 -10.07
C GLU A 79 -23.49 -10.89 -8.64
N TYR A 80 -22.94 -12.05 -8.27
CA TYR A 80 -23.04 -12.60 -6.93
C TYR A 80 -21.84 -13.49 -6.60
N THR A 81 -21.54 -13.61 -5.31
CA THR A 81 -20.60 -14.62 -4.80
C THR A 81 -21.38 -15.85 -4.38
N TYR A 82 -20.99 -17.02 -4.90
CA TYR A 82 -21.58 -18.32 -4.55
C TYR A 82 -20.55 -19.22 -3.90
N PHE A 83 -20.97 -19.92 -2.85
CA PHE A 83 -20.22 -21.04 -2.29
C PHE A 83 -21.16 -22.03 -1.57
N ASN A 84 -20.69 -23.28 -1.45
CA ASN A 84 -21.38 -24.33 -0.72
C ASN A 84 -20.53 -24.73 0.50
N LEU A 85 -21.09 -24.64 1.71
CA LEU A 85 -20.39 -25.01 2.95
C LEU A 85 -19.98 -26.47 3.00
N GLN A 86 -20.68 -27.36 2.32
CA GLN A 86 -20.32 -28.78 2.28
C GLN A 86 -18.95 -29.00 1.61
N ASP A 87 -18.56 -28.15 0.68
CA ASP A 87 -17.27 -28.25 0.00
C ASP A 87 -16.09 -27.95 0.94
N TYR A 88 -16.36 -27.29 2.07
CA TYR A 88 -15.35 -26.92 3.08
C TYR A 88 -15.33 -27.85 4.29
N GLN A 89 -16.34 -28.73 4.45
CA GLN A 89 -16.47 -29.61 5.63
C GLN A 89 -15.24 -30.50 5.84
N HIS A 90 -14.67 -31.03 4.76
CA HIS A 90 -13.47 -31.89 4.83
C HIS A 90 -12.17 -31.12 5.19
N LEU A 91 -12.20 -29.77 5.20
CA LEU A 91 -11.06 -28.93 5.54
C LEU A 91 -11.04 -28.58 7.03
N LEU A 92 -12.18 -28.68 7.74
CA LEU A 92 -12.30 -28.27 9.14
C LEU A 92 -11.42 -29.10 10.09
N ASP A 93 -11.19 -30.36 9.75
CA ASP A 93 -10.39 -31.28 10.56
C ASP A 93 -8.91 -31.32 10.15
N ARG A 94 -8.52 -30.51 9.18
CA ARG A 94 -7.15 -30.44 8.66
C ARG A 94 -6.42 -29.23 9.20
N THR A 95 -5.15 -29.44 9.59
CA THR A 95 -4.27 -28.37 10.13
C THR A 95 -3.17 -27.94 9.17
N ASP A 96 -3.20 -28.43 7.91
CA ASP A 96 -2.20 -28.07 6.92
C ASP A 96 -2.42 -26.64 6.35
N SER A 97 -1.35 -26.04 5.81
CA SER A 97 -1.39 -24.68 5.27
C SER A 97 -2.33 -24.52 4.06
N SER A 98 -2.57 -25.59 3.31
CA SER A 98 -3.47 -25.57 2.14
C SER A 98 -4.95 -25.52 2.58
N ALA A 99 -5.33 -26.33 3.59
CA ALA A 99 -6.67 -26.29 4.18
C ALA A 99 -6.94 -24.92 4.85
N SER A 100 -5.95 -24.41 5.61
CA SER A 100 -6.05 -23.09 6.24
C SER A 100 -6.30 -21.98 5.23
N ARG A 101 -5.65 -22.00 4.06
CA ARG A 101 -5.81 -20.99 3.03
C ARG A 101 -7.23 -20.91 2.47
N LYS A 102 -7.84 -22.06 2.16
CA LYS A 102 -9.24 -22.14 1.69
C LYS A 102 -10.25 -21.72 2.76
N LEU A 103 -10.02 -22.08 4.04
CA LEU A 103 -10.86 -21.64 5.15
C LEU A 103 -10.77 -20.12 5.40
N ILE A 104 -9.61 -19.51 5.18
CA ILE A 104 -9.44 -18.07 5.29
C ILE A 104 -10.34 -17.32 4.30
N GLU A 105 -10.45 -17.79 3.05
CA GLU A 105 -11.34 -17.20 2.06
C GLU A 105 -12.80 -17.20 2.54
N LEU A 106 -13.25 -18.32 3.12
CA LEU A 106 -14.58 -18.43 3.69
C LEU A 106 -14.78 -17.50 4.89
N TYR A 107 -13.84 -17.45 5.83
CA TYR A 107 -13.92 -16.56 6.98
C TYR A 107 -13.91 -15.08 6.59
N LYS A 108 -13.18 -14.71 5.55
CA LYS A 108 -13.18 -13.34 5.02
C LYS A 108 -14.54 -12.93 4.50
N ILE A 109 -15.23 -13.80 3.75
CA ILE A 109 -16.57 -13.52 3.21
C ILE A 109 -17.57 -13.25 4.35
N PHE A 110 -17.44 -13.96 5.48
CA PHE A 110 -18.32 -13.79 6.65
C PHE A 110 -17.81 -12.79 7.68
N SER A 111 -16.67 -12.14 7.46
CA SER A 111 -16.16 -11.15 8.41
C SER A 111 -17.09 -9.93 8.47
N ASP A 112 -17.17 -9.31 9.64
CA ASP A 112 -17.88 -8.05 9.85
C ASP A 112 -17.33 -6.94 8.95
N THR A 113 -16.03 -6.89 8.77
CA THR A 113 -15.33 -5.96 7.89
C THR A 113 -15.83 -6.08 6.44
N HIS A 114 -16.00 -7.31 5.92
CA HIS A 114 -16.53 -7.52 4.57
C HIS A 114 -18.03 -7.24 4.50
N LEU A 115 -18.81 -7.88 5.36
CA LEU A 115 -20.28 -7.81 5.30
C LEU A 115 -20.85 -6.43 5.59
N LEU A 116 -20.19 -5.64 6.43
CA LEU A 116 -20.59 -4.28 6.76
C LEU A 116 -19.88 -3.23 5.87
N LYS A 117 -19.01 -3.67 4.96
CA LYS A 117 -18.14 -2.78 4.18
C LYS A 117 -17.46 -1.74 5.08
N LEU A 118 -17.01 -2.20 6.25
CA LEU A 118 -16.22 -1.35 7.13
C LEU A 118 -14.91 -1.03 6.42
N SER A 119 -14.46 0.22 6.53
CA SER A 119 -13.09 0.54 6.13
C SER A 119 -12.19 -0.35 6.97
N PHE A 120 -11.34 -1.14 6.31
CA PHE A 120 -10.30 -1.89 7.02
C PHE A 120 -9.55 -0.90 7.90
N GLN A 121 -9.18 -1.29 9.12
CA GLN A 121 -8.21 -0.51 9.90
C GLN A 121 -6.90 -0.31 9.13
N ASN A 122 -6.68 -1.12 8.11
CA ASN A 122 -5.63 -1.07 7.11
C ASN A 122 -6.21 -0.70 5.72
N ASP A 123 -7.06 0.33 5.64
CA ASP A 123 -7.45 0.86 4.34
C ASP A 123 -6.17 1.33 3.61
N SER A 124 -5.80 0.56 2.59
CA SER A 124 -4.61 0.81 1.77
C SER A 124 -4.62 2.19 1.09
N ASN A 125 -5.76 2.87 1.11
CA ASN A 125 -5.94 4.21 0.57
C ASN A 125 -5.99 5.28 1.65
N SER A 126 -5.87 4.92 2.95
CA SER A 126 -5.83 5.89 4.04
C SER A 126 -4.39 6.10 4.53
N LEU A 127 -4.04 7.37 4.74
CA LEU A 127 -2.75 7.72 5.33
C LEU A 127 -2.66 7.19 6.77
N ASN A 128 -1.73 6.29 7.04
CA ASN A 128 -1.44 5.87 8.41
C ASN A 128 -0.76 7.02 9.17
N ARG A 129 -1.54 7.70 10.01
CA ARG A 129 -1.07 8.88 10.75
C ARG A 129 0.07 8.57 11.71
N GLY A 130 0.06 7.41 12.37
CA GLY A 130 1.13 6.99 13.28
C GLY A 130 2.45 6.85 12.54
N PHE A 131 2.45 6.06 11.45
CA PHE A 131 3.60 5.88 10.58
C PHE A 131 4.11 7.22 10.03
N TYR A 132 3.22 8.03 9.49
CA TYR A 132 3.57 9.33 8.91
C TYR A 132 4.19 10.28 9.93
N THR A 133 3.60 10.42 11.13
CA THR A 133 4.10 11.32 12.17
C THR A 133 5.48 10.90 12.66
N GLU A 134 5.71 9.59 12.85
CA GLU A 134 7.00 9.07 13.30
C GLU A 134 8.07 9.20 12.21
N LEU A 135 7.69 8.98 10.94
CA LEU A 135 8.58 9.22 9.80
C LEU A 135 9.02 10.69 9.70
N LEU A 136 8.07 11.64 9.84
CA LEU A 136 8.40 13.07 9.88
C LEU A 136 9.36 13.40 11.04
N HIS A 137 9.16 12.78 12.21
CA HIS A 137 10.03 12.95 13.36
C HIS A 137 11.46 12.48 13.07
N ILE A 138 11.63 11.30 12.46
CA ILE A 138 12.94 10.73 12.09
C ILE A 138 13.64 11.61 11.03
N ILE A 139 12.88 12.11 10.06
CA ILE A 139 13.42 13.04 9.06
C ILE A 139 13.81 14.38 9.72
N GLY A 140 13.06 14.85 10.71
CA GLY A 140 13.31 16.15 11.38
C GLY A 140 12.43 17.29 10.90
N ILE A 141 11.27 16.98 10.31
CA ILE A 141 10.32 17.95 9.74
C ILE A 141 8.98 17.91 10.48
N GLU A 142 8.11 18.88 10.21
CA GLU A 142 6.76 18.94 10.76
C GLU A 142 5.75 19.48 9.75
N GLU A 143 4.47 19.13 9.93
CA GLU A 143 3.36 19.78 9.21
C GLU A 143 2.97 21.08 9.90
N ARG A 144 2.81 22.14 9.11
CA ARG A 144 2.26 23.42 9.55
C ARG A 144 1.09 23.83 8.66
N LYS A 145 0.05 24.39 9.24
CA LYS A 145 -1.06 24.99 8.48
C LYS A 145 -0.70 26.45 8.15
N GLU A 146 -0.63 26.76 6.87
CA GLU A 146 -0.43 28.10 6.35
C GLU A 146 -1.52 28.42 5.31
N ASN A 147 -2.27 29.50 5.49
CA ASN A 147 -3.32 29.94 4.56
C ASN A 147 -4.28 28.79 4.11
N ASN A 148 -4.78 27.99 5.06
CA ASN A 148 -5.62 26.81 4.84
C ASN A 148 -4.96 25.64 4.07
N LYS A 149 -3.67 25.73 3.76
CA LYS A 149 -2.89 24.60 3.20
C LYS A 149 -2.02 23.98 4.30
N THR A 150 -1.81 22.69 4.22
CA THR A 150 -0.82 21.99 5.05
C THR A 150 0.49 21.95 4.28
N VAL A 151 1.53 22.54 4.85
CA VAL A 151 2.88 22.57 4.28
C VAL A 151 3.86 21.82 5.19
N ILE A 152 4.88 21.23 4.59
CA ILE A 152 5.99 20.61 5.31
C ILE A 152 7.07 21.65 5.53
N VAL A 153 7.51 21.81 6.77
CA VAL A 153 8.49 22.80 7.16
C VAL A 153 9.55 22.22 8.09
N ARG A 154 10.71 22.88 8.15
CA ARG A 154 11.73 22.64 9.17
C ARG A 154 11.15 22.94 10.55
N LYS A 155 11.47 22.13 11.56
CA LYS A 155 11.04 22.39 12.94
C LYS A 155 11.58 23.74 13.45
N ALA A 156 10.86 24.34 14.40
CA ALA A 156 11.35 25.51 15.12
C ALA A 156 12.69 25.20 15.82
N VAL A 157 13.56 26.20 15.97
CA VAL A 157 14.95 26.03 16.45
C VAL A 157 15.01 25.22 17.74
N GLU A 158 14.10 25.48 18.68
CA GLU A 158 14.05 24.84 20.01
C GLU A 158 13.62 23.36 19.95
N ARG A 159 13.08 22.92 18.82
CA ARG A 159 12.59 21.55 18.60
C ARG A 159 13.42 20.77 17.57
N ARG A 160 14.47 21.38 17.04
CA ARG A 160 15.41 20.69 16.14
C ARG A 160 16.27 19.73 16.94
N ASP A 161 16.54 18.60 16.33
CA ASP A 161 17.43 17.58 16.88
C ASP A 161 18.52 17.32 15.84
N GLU A 162 19.78 17.54 16.23
CA GLU A 162 20.94 17.36 15.35
C GLU A 162 21.12 15.94 14.83
N ALA A 163 20.56 14.96 15.56
CA ALA A 163 20.55 13.57 15.12
C ALA A 163 19.50 13.29 14.05
N SER A 164 18.47 14.14 13.84
CA SER A 164 17.51 13.93 12.77
C SER A 164 18.17 13.95 11.39
N LEU A 165 17.59 13.22 10.44
CA LEU A 165 18.17 13.08 9.10
C LEU A 165 18.44 14.46 8.46
N LEU A 166 17.47 15.38 8.55
CA LEU A 166 17.55 16.71 7.96
C LEU A 166 18.63 17.58 8.60
N GLU A 167 18.64 17.67 9.94
CA GLU A 167 19.61 18.54 10.62
C GLU A 167 21.03 17.99 10.47
N ASN A 168 21.22 16.67 10.50
CA ASN A 168 22.49 16.03 10.20
C ASN A 168 22.95 16.37 8.77
N THR A 169 22.03 16.28 7.79
CA THR A 169 22.31 16.63 6.39
C THR A 169 22.70 18.10 6.24
N ILE A 170 21.97 19.03 6.88
CA ILE A 170 22.26 20.45 6.88
C ILE A 170 23.66 20.71 7.45
N ASN A 171 23.99 20.10 8.60
CA ASN A 171 25.28 20.26 9.25
C ASN A 171 26.44 19.81 8.36
N GLN A 172 26.26 18.67 7.62
CA GLN A 172 27.31 18.19 6.71
C GLN A 172 27.44 19.10 5.48
N LEU A 173 26.33 19.52 4.89
CA LEU A 173 26.33 20.45 3.73
C LEU A 173 27.00 21.78 4.05
N ASP A 174 26.76 22.31 5.25
CA ASP A 174 27.35 23.55 5.73
C ASP A 174 28.86 23.38 6.03
N ALA A 175 29.22 22.33 6.75
CA ALA A 175 30.60 22.03 7.12
C ALA A 175 31.52 21.81 5.91
N GLU A 176 31.00 21.20 4.84
CA GLU A 176 31.74 20.94 3.60
C GLU A 176 31.58 22.06 2.57
N ASP A 177 30.83 23.13 2.88
CA ASP A 177 30.54 24.28 1.99
C ASP A 177 30.01 23.86 0.60
N CYS A 178 29.16 22.82 0.59
CA CYS A 178 28.70 22.16 -0.64
C CYS A 178 27.86 23.06 -1.55
N LEU A 179 27.22 24.11 -1.02
CA LEU A 179 26.37 25.02 -1.82
C LEU A 179 27.13 25.78 -2.90
N ARG A 180 28.46 25.85 -2.83
CA ARG A 180 29.29 26.46 -3.88
C ARG A 180 29.27 25.68 -5.19
N HIS A 181 28.96 24.38 -5.15
CA HIS A 181 29.01 23.50 -6.31
C HIS A 181 27.70 23.38 -7.06
N ILE A 182 26.65 24.06 -6.60
CA ILE A 182 25.31 23.99 -7.18
C ILE A 182 24.82 25.41 -7.59
N ASN A 183 23.83 25.45 -8.49
CA ASN A 183 23.14 26.67 -8.79
C ASN A 183 22.14 27.02 -7.67
N GLY A 184 22.58 27.84 -6.70
CA GLY A 184 21.81 28.17 -5.51
C GLY A 184 20.46 28.84 -5.77
N SER A 185 20.31 29.54 -6.91
CA SER A 185 19.06 30.25 -7.25
C SER A 185 17.88 29.29 -7.47
N LEU A 186 18.15 28.02 -7.74
CA LEU A 186 17.11 26.97 -7.87
C LEU A 186 16.56 26.50 -6.51
N TYR A 187 17.27 26.77 -5.42
CA TYR A 187 16.97 26.23 -4.09
C TYR A 187 16.51 27.30 -3.09
N GLY A 188 16.45 28.56 -3.46
CA GLY A 188 15.95 29.61 -2.59
C GLY A 188 16.70 30.97 -2.73
N ASN A 189 16.20 31.94 -1.98
CA ASN A 189 16.68 33.33 -2.07
C ASN A 189 17.88 33.59 -1.15
N ASP A 190 17.91 32.98 0.02
CA ASP A 190 18.98 33.12 1.00
C ASP A 190 19.70 31.80 1.28
N TYR A 191 20.76 31.87 2.07
CA TYR A 191 21.63 30.73 2.38
C TYR A 191 20.91 29.65 3.18
N GLU A 192 20.14 30.02 4.19
CA GLU A 192 19.39 29.09 5.05
C GLU A 192 18.30 28.35 4.28
N GLU A 193 17.57 29.06 3.43
CA GLU A 193 16.56 28.47 2.56
C GLU A 193 17.17 27.47 1.59
N ARG A 194 18.33 27.80 1.01
CA ARG A 194 19.07 26.91 0.10
C ARG A 194 19.56 25.67 0.81
N LEU A 195 20.16 25.80 2.01
CA LEU A 195 20.58 24.65 2.82
C LEU A 195 19.41 23.74 3.13
N PHE A 196 18.29 24.30 3.57
CA PHE A 196 17.09 23.53 3.87
C PHE A 196 16.57 22.78 2.65
N ASN A 197 16.40 23.45 1.51
CA ASN A 197 15.82 22.85 0.31
C ASN A 197 16.73 21.79 -0.30
N VAL A 198 18.04 21.98 -0.32
CA VAL A 198 19.02 20.98 -0.75
C VAL A 198 19.02 19.76 0.18
N ALA A 199 19.09 19.99 1.49
CA ALA A 199 19.04 18.92 2.48
C ALA A 199 17.72 18.13 2.39
N MET A 200 16.61 18.82 2.20
CA MET A 200 15.30 18.19 2.07
C MET A 200 15.20 17.31 0.82
N GLU A 201 15.72 17.76 -0.32
CA GLU A 201 15.75 16.97 -1.56
C GLU A 201 16.61 15.71 -1.41
N LEU A 202 17.76 15.81 -0.76
CA LEU A 202 18.63 14.67 -0.45
C LEU A 202 17.92 13.68 0.50
N CYS A 203 17.34 14.18 1.60
CA CYS A 203 16.59 13.34 2.54
C CYS A 203 15.44 12.60 1.88
N ILE A 204 14.66 13.27 1.02
CA ILE A 204 13.57 12.64 0.26
C ILE A 204 14.12 11.55 -0.66
N THR A 205 15.21 11.82 -1.38
CA THR A 205 15.84 10.85 -2.27
C THR A 205 16.27 9.60 -1.52
N TRP A 206 16.93 9.75 -0.38
CA TRP A 206 17.38 8.61 0.44
C TRP A 206 16.22 7.85 1.07
N MET A 207 15.21 8.56 1.57
CA MET A 207 14.00 7.93 2.13
C MET A 207 13.22 7.16 1.06
N ASN A 208 13.11 7.68 -0.16
CA ASN A 208 12.48 6.97 -1.28
C ASN A 208 13.19 5.64 -1.55
N ARG A 209 14.53 5.63 -1.57
CA ARG A 209 15.32 4.41 -1.73
C ARG A 209 15.07 3.40 -0.61
N ILE A 210 15.16 3.86 0.65
CA ILE A 210 14.99 2.98 1.83
C ILE A 210 13.59 2.38 1.87
N LEU A 211 12.54 3.18 1.67
CA LEU A 211 11.15 2.71 1.72
C LEU A 211 10.82 1.77 0.55
N PHE A 212 11.35 2.05 -0.65
CA PHE A 212 11.26 1.12 -1.77
C PHE A 212 11.95 -0.22 -1.46
N LEU A 213 13.16 -0.17 -0.88
CA LEU A 213 13.89 -1.37 -0.49
C LEU A 213 13.16 -2.16 0.59
N LYS A 214 12.45 -1.50 1.48
CA LYS A 214 11.64 -2.18 2.49
C LYS A 214 10.46 -2.95 1.87
N LEU A 215 9.83 -2.41 0.84
CA LEU A 215 8.83 -3.14 0.04
C LEU A 215 9.45 -4.32 -0.71
N LEU A 216 10.62 -4.13 -1.31
CA LEU A 216 11.34 -5.20 -2.00
C LEU A 216 11.73 -6.32 -1.04
N GLU A 217 12.29 -5.98 0.12
CA GLU A 217 12.64 -6.95 1.17
C GLU A 217 11.42 -7.80 1.57
N ALA A 218 10.28 -7.16 1.79
CA ALA A 218 9.04 -7.85 2.13
C ALA A 218 8.60 -8.82 1.02
N GLN A 219 8.74 -8.46 -0.26
CA GLN A 219 8.47 -9.34 -1.38
C GLN A 219 9.46 -10.52 -1.44
N MET A 220 10.73 -10.26 -1.23
CA MET A 220 11.77 -11.31 -1.22
C MET A 220 11.52 -12.31 -0.09
N LEU A 221 11.23 -11.83 1.11
CA LEU A 221 10.85 -12.69 2.24
C LEU A 221 9.62 -13.56 1.91
N LYS A 222 8.62 -12.99 1.26
CA LYS A 222 7.42 -13.73 0.84
C LYS A 222 7.77 -14.83 -0.17
N TYR A 223 8.53 -14.51 -1.23
CA TYR A 223 8.92 -15.49 -2.25
C TYR A 223 9.78 -16.62 -1.69
N HIS A 224 10.56 -16.37 -0.65
CA HIS A 224 11.46 -17.32 -0.02
C HIS A 224 10.93 -17.86 1.32
N ASN A 225 9.61 -17.89 1.52
CA ASN A 225 8.92 -18.48 2.68
C ASN A 225 9.41 -17.95 4.04
N GLY A 226 9.77 -16.67 4.11
CA GLY A 226 10.22 -16.00 5.33
C GLY A 226 11.69 -16.22 5.68
N ASP A 227 12.51 -16.75 4.77
CA ASP A 227 13.94 -16.96 5.01
C ASP A 227 14.64 -15.64 5.38
N ALA A 228 15.16 -15.58 6.61
CA ALA A 228 15.79 -14.40 7.20
C ALA A 228 17.03 -13.90 6.44
N ILE A 229 17.61 -14.68 5.54
CA ILE A 229 18.73 -14.25 4.72
C ILE A 229 18.34 -13.07 3.82
N TYR A 230 17.06 -13.02 3.38
CA TYR A 230 16.51 -11.96 2.54
C TYR A 230 16.11 -10.71 3.31
N LYS A 231 16.21 -10.71 4.65
CA LYS A 231 16.06 -9.51 5.46
C LYS A 231 17.37 -8.71 5.46
N PHE A 232 17.52 -7.84 4.46
CA PHE A 232 18.77 -7.10 4.26
C PHE A 232 18.78 -5.68 4.84
N LEU A 233 17.61 -5.06 5.07
CA LEU A 233 17.51 -3.77 5.76
C LEU A 233 17.41 -3.95 7.27
N SER A 234 18.48 -4.34 7.89
CA SER A 234 18.57 -4.51 9.34
C SER A 234 19.92 -4.01 9.85
N ILE A 235 19.97 -3.53 11.09
CA ILE A 235 21.20 -3.04 11.71
C ILE A 235 22.29 -4.12 11.85
N THR A 236 21.91 -5.40 11.74
CA THR A 236 22.86 -6.52 11.76
C THR A 236 23.59 -6.74 10.44
N LYS A 237 23.10 -6.13 9.35
CA LYS A 237 23.71 -6.22 8.01
C LYS A 237 24.13 -4.85 7.46
N ILE A 238 23.44 -3.81 7.86
CA ILE A 238 23.71 -2.42 7.51
C ILE A 238 24.00 -1.69 8.82
N HIS A 239 25.27 -1.61 9.20
CA HIS A 239 25.68 -1.10 10.50
C HIS A 239 25.71 0.43 10.56
N ASP A 240 25.96 1.04 9.39
CA ASP A 240 26.17 2.48 9.26
C ASP A 240 25.72 3.00 7.88
N TYR A 241 25.91 4.29 7.67
CA TYR A 241 25.60 4.95 6.41
C TYR A 241 26.55 4.57 5.26
N ASP A 242 27.78 4.10 5.55
CA ASP A 242 28.68 3.56 4.52
C ASP A 242 28.19 2.23 3.97
N ASP A 243 27.71 1.34 4.83
CA ASP A 243 27.07 0.09 4.42
C ASP A 243 25.82 0.37 3.56
N LEU A 244 25.01 1.36 3.97
CA LEU A 244 23.82 1.75 3.21
C LEU A 244 24.18 2.35 1.84
N ASN A 245 25.20 3.18 1.77
CA ASN A 245 25.73 3.73 0.53
C ASN A 245 26.27 2.61 -0.38
N THR A 246 26.96 1.63 0.19
CA THR A 246 27.42 0.44 -0.52
C THR A 246 26.25 -0.36 -1.08
N LEU A 247 25.20 -0.57 -0.29
CA LEU A 247 23.97 -1.24 -0.75
C LEU A 247 23.37 -0.52 -1.95
N PHE A 248 23.23 0.81 -1.92
CA PHE A 248 22.64 1.58 -3.01
C PHE A 248 23.49 1.47 -4.29
N PHE A 249 24.78 1.79 -4.22
CA PHE A 249 25.58 2.09 -5.41
C PHE A 249 26.50 0.96 -5.84
N GLN A 250 26.80 -0.01 -4.99
CA GLN A 250 27.68 -1.12 -5.32
C GLN A 250 26.98 -2.48 -5.39
N VAL A 251 25.77 -2.57 -4.82
CA VAL A 251 24.96 -3.80 -4.87
C VAL A 251 23.80 -3.62 -5.84
N LEU A 252 22.90 -2.69 -5.56
CA LEU A 252 21.63 -2.55 -6.31
C LEU A 252 21.82 -1.94 -7.70
N ALA A 253 22.74 -0.99 -7.85
CA ALA A 253 23.06 -0.33 -9.11
C ALA A 253 24.02 -1.11 -10.00
N ARG A 254 24.56 -2.26 -9.55
CA ARG A 254 25.53 -3.07 -10.32
C ARG A 254 25.02 -4.48 -10.55
N ASP A 255 25.15 -4.94 -11.78
CA ASP A 255 24.85 -6.34 -12.09
C ASP A 255 25.78 -7.29 -11.30
N MET A 256 25.32 -8.53 -11.11
CA MET A 256 26.00 -9.52 -10.27
C MET A 256 27.46 -9.79 -10.73
N GLY A 257 27.71 -9.76 -12.05
CA GLY A 257 29.04 -10.04 -12.61
C GLY A 257 30.04 -8.90 -12.41
N SER A 258 29.56 -7.68 -12.15
CA SER A 258 30.41 -6.49 -11.94
C SER A 258 30.68 -6.18 -10.47
N ARG A 259 30.11 -6.94 -9.54
CA ARG A 259 30.33 -6.77 -8.09
C ARG A 259 31.68 -7.33 -7.67
N THR A 260 32.33 -6.68 -6.71
CA THR A 260 33.58 -7.18 -6.12
C THR A 260 33.35 -8.45 -5.30
N HIS A 261 34.41 -9.23 -5.07
CA HIS A 261 34.31 -10.46 -4.26
C HIS A 261 33.80 -10.23 -2.83
N SER A 262 34.16 -9.11 -2.19
CA SER A 262 33.65 -8.76 -0.87
C SER A 262 32.15 -8.53 -0.88
N ILE A 263 31.66 -7.74 -1.85
CA ILE A 263 30.23 -7.46 -2.00
C ILE A 263 29.46 -8.74 -2.34
N MET A 264 29.99 -9.59 -3.20
CA MET A 264 29.35 -10.87 -3.53
C MET A 264 29.26 -11.79 -2.31
N ARG A 265 30.26 -11.80 -1.43
CA ARG A 265 30.19 -12.58 -0.20
C ARG A 265 29.07 -12.11 0.74
N ASP A 266 28.92 -10.79 0.89
CA ASP A 266 28.04 -10.19 1.90
C ASP A 266 26.61 -9.95 1.39
N PHE A 267 26.43 -9.76 0.04
CA PHE A 267 25.17 -9.38 -0.59
C PHE A 267 24.80 -10.21 -1.84
N ALA A 268 25.29 -11.45 -1.96
CA ALA A 268 24.98 -12.33 -3.11
C ALA A 268 23.47 -12.55 -3.31
N TYR A 269 22.69 -12.55 -2.23
CA TYR A 269 21.26 -12.77 -2.24
C TYR A 269 20.43 -11.52 -2.59
N VAL A 270 21.06 -10.34 -2.64
CA VAL A 270 20.38 -9.09 -3.00
C VAL A 270 20.40 -8.93 -4.52
N PRO A 271 19.24 -8.80 -5.18
CA PRO A 271 19.17 -8.70 -6.62
C PRO A 271 19.80 -7.41 -7.15
N TYR A 272 20.20 -7.43 -8.43
CA TYR A 272 20.46 -6.22 -9.21
C TYR A 272 19.14 -5.56 -9.57
N LEU A 273 19.05 -4.25 -9.37
CA LEU A 273 17.92 -3.44 -9.77
C LEU A 273 18.39 -2.45 -10.86
N ASN A 274 18.00 -2.73 -12.09
CA ASN A 274 18.22 -1.80 -13.20
C ASN A 274 17.22 -0.63 -13.09
N SER A 275 17.46 0.28 -12.16
CA SER A 275 16.56 1.39 -11.85
C SER A 275 17.37 2.67 -11.58
N SER A 276 16.96 3.76 -12.22
CA SER A 276 17.52 5.10 -11.99
C SER A 276 17.36 5.57 -10.52
N LEU A 277 16.48 4.92 -9.76
CA LEU A 277 16.34 5.21 -8.32
C LEU A 277 17.65 4.98 -7.55
N PHE A 278 18.49 4.02 -7.99
CA PHE A 278 19.78 3.70 -7.36
C PHE A 278 20.99 4.27 -8.09
N GLU A 279 20.80 5.13 -9.07
CA GLU A 279 21.88 5.91 -9.64
C GLU A 279 22.21 7.10 -8.74
N VAL A 280 23.49 7.53 -8.74
CA VAL A 280 23.90 8.75 -8.04
C VAL A 280 23.24 9.93 -8.75
N THR A 281 22.44 10.71 -8.04
CA THR A 281 21.77 11.88 -8.61
C THR A 281 22.78 13.02 -8.90
N ASP A 282 22.41 13.95 -9.77
CA ASP A 282 23.24 15.13 -10.05
C ASP A 282 23.49 15.94 -8.75
N LEU A 283 22.49 16.05 -7.89
CA LEU A 283 22.62 16.71 -6.60
C LEU A 283 23.59 15.99 -5.65
N GLU A 284 23.49 14.66 -5.49
CA GLU A 284 24.43 13.87 -4.68
C GLU A 284 25.86 13.92 -5.22
N SER A 285 26.03 14.00 -6.54
CA SER A 285 27.36 14.09 -7.14
C SER A 285 28.06 15.43 -6.90
N LYS A 286 27.30 16.50 -6.73
CA LYS A 286 27.77 17.88 -6.52
C LYS A 286 27.81 18.30 -5.05
N THR A 287 27.17 17.55 -4.16
CA THR A 287 27.08 17.83 -2.74
C THR A 287 27.60 16.66 -1.92
N ILE A 288 26.71 16.02 -1.13
CA ILE A 288 27.03 14.89 -0.28
C ILE A 288 26.20 13.66 -0.65
N LYS A 289 26.73 12.48 -0.34
CA LYS A 289 25.98 11.24 -0.34
C LYS A 289 25.60 10.84 1.08
N ILE A 290 24.74 9.83 1.22
CA ILE A 290 24.23 9.40 2.51
C ILE A 290 25.33 9.00 3.50
N ASN A 291 26.48 8.53 3.04
CA ASN A 291 27.60 8.15 3.89
C ASN A 291 28.37 9.33 4.50
N SER A 292 28.12 10.56 4.08
CA SER A 292 28.64 11.75 4.79
C SER A 292 27.95 12.00 6.14
N LEU A 293 26.81 11.33 6.41
CA LEU A 293 26.03 11.55 7.62
C LEU A 293 26.70 10.99 8.87
N SER A 294 26.67 11.76 9.96
CA SER A 294 27.21 11.35 11.26
C SER A 294 26.26 10.38 11.98
N GLN A 295 26.85 9.39 12.67
CA GLN A 295 26.13 8.48 13.57
C GLN A 295 26.46 8.70 15.05
N ARG A 296 27.17 9.80 15.37
CA ARG A 296 27.65 10.07 16.71
C ARG A 296 26.56 10.48 17.70
N THR A 297 25.45 11.01 17.19
CA THR A 297 24.33 11.51 17.98
C THR A 297 23.16 10.52 17.95
N VAL A 298 22.31 10.57 18.95
CA VAL A 298 21.12 9.71 19.08
C VAL A 298 19.87 10.55 19.04
N LEU A 299 18.86 10.07 18.29
CA LEU A 299 17.56 10.71 18.18
C LEU A 299 16.63 10.19 19.28
N PRO A 300 15.98 11.07 20.06
CA PRO A 300 14.95 10.64 21.01
C PRO A 300 13.81 9.90 20.30
N VAL A 301 13.39 8.76 20.85
CA VAL A 301 12.24 8.01 20.29
C VAL A 301 10.97 8.77 20.61
N LEU A 302 10.14 8.95 19.58
CA LEU A 302 8.87 9.69 19.68
C LEU A 302 7.98 9.10 20.77
N ALA A 303 7.42 9.96 21.64
CA ALA A 303 6.56 9.51 22.74
C ALA A 303 5.36 8.66 22.31
N SER A 304 4.85 8.86 21.08
CA SER A 304 3.79 8.08 20.47
C SER A 304 4.30 6.93 19.57
N SER A 305 5.62 6.63 19.60
CA SER A 305 6.25 5.61 18.76
C SER A 305 5.57 4.25 18.86
N VAL A 306 5.61 3.51 17.75
CA VAL A 306 5.22 2.09 17.69
C VAL A 306 6.17 1.19 18.46
N LEU A 307 7.42 1.63 18.78
CA LEU A 307 8.43 0.88 19.50
C LEU A 307 8.12 0.76 20.99
N ARG A 308 7.02 0.05 21.32
CA ARG A 308 6.54 -0.15 22.69
C ARG A 308 6.53 -1.62 23.05
N ASN A 309 6.77 -1.90 24.32
CA ASN A 309 6.62 -3.25 24.88
C ASN A 309 5.13 -3.57 25.14
N LYS A 310 4.83 -4.81 25.52
CA LYS A 310 3.47 -5.27 25.88
C LYS A 310 2.80 -4.42 26.98
N LYS A 311 3.58 -3.72 27.81
CA LYS A 311 3.08 -2.82 28.86
C LYS A 311 2.89 -1.37 28.35
N ARG A 312 2.99 -1.12 27.04
CA ARG A 312 2.89 0.18 26.36
C ARG A 312 3.98 1.20 26.75
N ASN A 313 5.05 0.79 27.40
CA ASN A 313 6.22 1.63 27.64
C ASN A 313 7.14 1.60 26.43
N LEU A 314 7.87 2.69 26.17
CA LEU A 314 8.92 2.70 25.15
C LEU A 314 9.98 1.63 25.50
N GLN A 315 10.44 0.91 24.48
CA GLN A 315 11.47 -0.11 24.65
C GLN A 315 12.85 0.55 24.88
N VAL A 316 13.08 1.69 24.21
CA VAL A 316 14.30 2.49 24.29
C VAL A 316 13.91 3.96 24.20
N ASN A 317 14.65 4.85 24.90
CA ASN A 317 14.34 6.28 24.93
C ASN A 317 14.98 7.07 23.76
N ALA A 318 16.12 6.62 23.27
CA ALA A 318 16.83 7.23 22.15
C ALA A 318 17.66 6.18 21.39
N LEU A 319 17.86 6.37 20.08
CA LEU A 319 18.62 5.47 19.21
C LEU A 319 19.42 6.28 18.19
N PRO A 320 20.57 5.77 17.68
CA PRO A 320 21.14 6.28 16.44
C PRO A 320 20.10 6.30 15.33
N THR A 321 20.06 7.34 14.52
CA THR A 321 18.94 7.59 13.58
C THR A 321 18.71 6.47 12.59
N LEU A 322 19.77 5.86 12.04
CA LEU A 322 19.65 4.72 11.15
C LEU A 322 19.06 3.49 11.86
N GLN A 323 19.49 3.23 13.09
CA GLN A 323 18.95 2.14 13.91
C GLN A 323 17.49 2.38 14.28
N TYR A 324 17.13 3.62 14.61
CA TYR A 324 15.75 4.00 14.86
C TYR A 324 14.89 3.77 13.62
N LEU A 325 15.35 4.23 12.46
CA LEU A 325 14.64 4.05 11.20
C LEU A 325 14.38 2.58 10.89
N PHE A 326 15.38 1.71 11.01
CA PHE A 326 15.18 0.27 10.75
C PHE A 326 14.27 -0.39 11.78
N ALA A 327 14.42 -0.09 13.07
CA ALA A 327 13.52 -0.61 14.11
C ALA A 327 12.08 -0.15 13.88
N PHE A 328 11.87 1.11 13.52
CA PHE A 328 10.59 1.67 13.17
C PHE A 328 9.96 0.96 11.94
N LEU A 329 10.70 0.79 10.86
CA LEU A 329 10.20 0.10 9.66
C LEU A 329 9.87 -1.38 9.95
N ASP A 330 10.67 -2.05 10.79
CA ASP A 330 10.43 -3.46 11.18
C ASP A 330 9.20 -3.66 12.07
N ALA A 331 8.71 -2.60 12.70
CA ALA A 331 7.50 -2.65 13.50
C ALA A 331 6.21 -2.68 12.65
N TYR A 332 6.32 -2.43 11.35
CA TYR A 332 5.20 -2.48 10.39
C TYR A 332 5.33 -3.68 9.46
N ASN A 333 4.19 -4.12 8.92
CA ASN A 333 4.14 -5.14 7.88
C ASN A 333 4.13 -4.45 6.51
N PHE A 334 5.19 -4.65 5.73
CA PHE A 334 5.26 -4.17 4.35
C PHE A 334 4.81 -5.29 3.42
N ALA A 335 3.78 -5.05 2.62
CA ALA A 335 3.27 -6.02 1.67
C ALA A 335 2.79 -5.33 0.39
N SER A 336 2.79 -6.06 -0.72
CA SER A 336 2.12 -5.61 -1.95
C SER A 336 0.61 -5.78 -1.81
N GLU A 337 -0.17 -4.95 -2.49
CA GLU A 337 -1.62 -5.10 -2.63
C GLU A 337 -1.94 -6.53 -3.13
N GLY A 338 -2.93 -7.17 -2.52
CA GLY A 338 -3.36 -8.52 -2.89
C GLY A 338 -2.72 -9.67 -2.11
N SER A 339 -1.84 -9.43 -1.15
CA SER A 339 -1.43 -10.49 -0.23
C SER A 339 -2.52 -10.74 0.81
N GLU A 340 -3.41 -11.67 0.50
CA GLU A 340 -4.48 -12.13 1.39
C GLU A 340 -4.01 -13.12 2.47
N GLU A 341 -2.70 -13.21 2.70
CA GLU A 341 -2.15 -14.08 3.72
C GLU A 341 -2.47 -13.54 5.11
N VAL A 342 -2.65 -14.47 6.04
CA VAL A 342 -2.84 -14.19 7.48
C VAL A 342 -1.81 -13.17 7.92
N GLN A 343 -2.26 -11.93 8.10
CA GLN A 343 -1.42 -10.90 8.71
C GLN A 343 -1.04 -11.41 10.10
N GLU A 344 0.24 -11.29 10.46
CA GLU A 344 0.57 -11.33 11.88
C GLU A 344 -0.35 -10.28 12.53
N GLU A 345 -1.33 -10.72 13.30
CA GLU A 345 -2.45 -9.91 13.83
C GLU A 345 -2.01 -8.64 14.59
N ALA A 346 -0.70 -8.44 14.76
CA ALA A 346 -0.11 -7.41 15.59
C ALA A 346 0.50 -6.22 14.81
N LYS A 347 0.74 -6.32 13.49
CA LYS A 347 1.45 -5.26 12.74
C LYS A 347 0.56 -4.57 11.72
N THR A 348 0.59 -3.25 11.71
CA THR A 348 -0.14 -2.44 10.73
C THR A 348 0.50 -2.57 9.34
N LEU A 349 -0.34 -2.76 8.32
CA LEU A 349 0.08 -2.89 6.93
C LEU A 349 0.50 -1.54 6.33
N ILE A 350 1.66 -1.51 5.70
CA ILE A 350 2.14 -0.40 4.85
C ILE A 350 2.39 -0.96 3.44
N ASN A 351 1.61 -0.52 2.48
CA ASN A 351 1.75 -0.90 1.08
C ASN A 351 2.22 0.28 0.21
N ALA A 352 2.41 0.02 -1.08
CA ALA A 352 2.87 1.02 -2.04
C ALA A 352 1.91 2.23 -2.14
N SER A 353 0.59 2.04 -2.01
CA SER A 353 -0.39 3.13 -2.05
C SER A 353 -0.27 4.05 -0.84
N VAL A 354 -0.11 3.49 0.38
CA VAL A 354 0.14 4.27 1.60
C VAL A 354 1.44 5.07 1.47
N LEU A 355 2.51 4.45 0.97
CA LEU A 355 3.77 5.16 0.73
C LEU A 355 3.62 6.26 -0.32
N GLY A 356 2.85 6.03 -1.38
CA GLY A 356 2.53 7.04 -2.38
C GLY A 356 1.89 8.29 -1.77
N LEU A 357 0.90 8.12 -0.89
CA LEU A 357 0.26 9.24 -0.17
C LEU A 357 1.25 9.98 0.75
N ILE A 358 2.16 9.26 1.39
CA ILE A 358 3.20 9.85 2.24
C ILE A 358 4.15 10.70 1.41
N PHE A 359 4.63 10.15 0.30
CA PHE A 359 5.52 10.88 -0.62
C PHE A 359 4.86 12.09 -1.26
N GLU A 360 3.59 11.98 -1.65
CA GLU A 360 2.82 13.11 -2.15
C GLU A 360 2.79 14.26 -1.13
N LYS A 361 2.52 13.93 0.14
CA LYS A 361 2.52 14.94 1.20
C LYS A 361 3.90 15.54 1.46
N ILE A 362 4.95 14.71 1.52
CA ILE A 362 6.32 15.19 1.78
C ILE A 362 6.84 16.03 0.60
N ASN A 363 6.59 15.59 -0.63
CA ASN A 363 7.00 16.32 -1.84
C ASN A 363 6.14 17.57 -2.11
N GLY A 364 4.97 17.69 -1.49
CA GLY A 364 4.10 18.86 -1.59
C GLY A 364 4.68 20.16 -1.04
N HIS A 365 5.91 20.12 -0.47
CA HIS A 365 6.67 21.33 -0.11
C HIS A 365 7.10 22.14 -1.34
N LYS A 366 7.23 21.50 -2.51
CA LYS A 366 7.44 22.18 -3.79
C LYS A 366 6.07 22.43 -4.45
N ASP A 367 5.71 23.68 -4.66
CA ASP A 367 4.46 24.04 -5.34
C ASP A 367 4.37 23.35 -6.70
N GLY A 368 3.25 22.63 -6.93
CA GLY A 368 2.93 22.02 -8.21
C GLY A 368 3.30 20.54 -8.39
N SER A 369 3.82 19.87 -7.38
CA SER A 369 4.01 18.41 -7.45
C SER A 369 2.65 17.68 -7.37
N VAL A 370 2.23 17.06 -8.48
CA VAL A 370 1.01 16.23 -8.55
C VAL A 370 1.41 14.80 -8.90
N PHE A 371 1.07 13.86 -8.04
CA PHE A 371 1.29 12.44 -8.30
C PHE A 371 0.17 11.88 -9.20
N THR A 372 0.56 11.00 -10.12
CA THR A 372 -0.42 10.30 -10.96
C THR A 372 -1.28 9.42 -10.07
N PRO A 373 -2.62 9.55 -10.11
CA PRO A 373 -3.51 8.72 -9.30
C PRO A 373 -3.27 7.22 -9.52
N GLY A 374 -3.30 6.44 -8.43
CA GLY A 374 -2.98 5.01 -8.45
C GLY A 374 -3.77 4.20 -9.47
N PHE A 375 -5.05 4.52 -9.70
CA PHE A 375 -5.87 3.83 -10.70
C PHE A 375 -5.39 4.05 -12.14
N ILE A 376 -4.82 5.23 -12.46
CA ILE A 376 -4.22 5.52 -13.77
C ILE A 376 -2.93 4.70 -13.93
N THR A 377 -2.08 4.71 -12.90
CA THR A 377 -0.82 3.95 -12.89
C THR A 377 -1.09 2.45 -13.04
N MET A 378 -2.07 1.90 -12.31
CA MET A 378 -2.49 0.50 -12.41
C MET A 378 -3.00 0.17 -13.82
N PHE A 379 -3.82 1.03 -14.42
CA PHE A 379 -4.28 0.85 -15.78
C PHE A 379 -3.10 0.82 -16.77
N MET A 380 -2.19 1.78 -16.67
CA MET A 380 -1.01 1.85 -17.55
C MET A 380 -0.12 0.61 -17.40
N CYS A 381 0.15 0.17 -16.17
CA CYS A 381 0.94 -1.04 -15.90
C CYS A 381 0.27 -2.28 -16.48
N ARG A 382 -1.03 -2.46 -16.25
CA ARG A 382 -1.81 -3.58 -16.78
C ARG A 382 -1.74 -3.65 -18.30
N GLU A 383 -1.96 -2.52 -18.98
CA GLU A 383 -1.89 -2.43 -20.44
C GLU A 383 -0.47 -2.75 -20.96
N ALA A 384 0.54 -2.16 -20.35
CA ALA A 384 1.93 -2.36 -20.75
C ALA A 384 2.35 -3.84 -20.58
N ILE A 385 2.07 -4.45 -19.43
CA ILE A 385 2.39 -5.86 -19.15
C ILE A 385 1.62 -6.76 -20.13
N THR A 386 0.31 -6.55 -20.30
CA THR A 386 -0.52 -7.34 -21.22
C THR A 386 0.04 -7.30 -22.64
N LYS A 387 0.36 -6.13 -23.17
CA LYS A 387 0.94 -5.96 -24.51
C LYS A 387 2.31 -6.64 -24.62
N THR A 388 3.17 -6.49 -23.61
CA THR A 388 4.51 -7.11 -23.61
C THR A 388 4.42 -8.63 -23.59
N VAL A 389 3.53 -9.20 -22.77
CA VAL A 389 3.31 -10.65 -22.70
C VAL A 389 2.80 -11.16 -24.04
N LEU A 390 1.78 -10.51 -24.62
CA LEU A 390 1.25 -10.87 -25.94
C LEU A 390 2.32 -10.81 -27.04
N GLN A 391 3.10 -9.75 -27.07
CA GLN A 391 4.16 -9.58 -28.05
C GLN A 391 5.23 -10.68 -27.94
N LYS A 392 5.69 -10.98 -26.72
CA LYS A 392 6.67 -12.04 -26.49
C LYS A 392 6.10 -13.42 -26.82
N PHE A 393 4.87 -13.69 -26.42
CA PHE A 393 4.19 -14.95 -26.69
C PHE A 393 3.99 -15.15 -28.20
N ASN A 394 3.47 -14.14 -28.91
CA ASN A 394 3.29 -14.19 -30.35
C ASN A 394 4.63 -14.36 -31.10
N GLY A 395 5.68 -13.69 -30.65
CA GLY A 395 7.02 -13.82 -31.22
C GLY A 395 7.62 -15.22 -31.00
N TYR A 396 7.38 -15.83 -29.84
CA TYR A 396 7.90 -17.16 -29.51
C TYR A 396 7.15 -18.29 -30.25
N TYR A 397 5.83 -18.21 -30.34
CA TYR A 397 4.98 -19.25 -30.91
C TYR A 397 4.54 -19.00 -32.37
N GLY A 398 4.95 -17.87 -32.98
CA GLY A 398 4.53 -17.50 -34.32
C GLY A 398 3.02 -17.26 -34.45
N SER A 399 2.34 -16.88 -33.37
CA SER A 399 0.90 -16.69 -33.27
C SER A 399 0.52 -15.21 -33.37
N ASN A 400 -0.77 -14.93 -33.64
CA ASN A 400 -1.31 -13.55 -33.74
C ASN A 400 -2.46 -13.35 -32.74
N TYR A 401 -2.22 -13.60 -31.45
CA TYR A 401 -3.21 -13.31 -30.43
C TYR A 401 -3.33 -11.80 -30.19
N SER A 402 -4.56 -11.31 -30.17
CA SER A 402 -4.89 -9.88 -29.95
C SER A 402 -5.26 -9.54 -28.53
N SER A 403 -5.55 -10.55 -27.66
CA SER A 403 -5.94 -10.35 -26.27
C SER A 403 -5.43 -11.46 -25.36
N HIS A 404 -5.27 -11.16 -24.07
CA HIS A 404 -4.85 -12.12 -23.04
C HIS A 404 -5.84 -13.27 -22.85
N SER A 405 -7.14 -13.05 -23.06
CA SER A 405 -8.19 -14.07 -22.99
C SER A 405 -7.97 -15.22 -23.99
N ASN A 406 -7.26 -14.97 -25.07
CA ASN A 406 -6.93 -15.97 -26.09
C ASN A 406 -5.74 -16.85 -25.69
N LEU A 407 -4.95 -16.46 -24.68
CA LEU A 407 -3.80 -17.21 -24.18
C LEU A 407 -4.13 -18.23 -23.09
N VAL A 408 -5.28 -18.04 -22.41
CA VAL A 408 -5.72 -18.93 -21.36
C VAL A 408 -6.61 -20.00 -21.99
N PRO A 409 -6.20 -21.27 -22.03
CA PRO A 409 -7.12 -22.34 -22.41
C PRO A 409 -8.30 -22.31 -21.44
N ASN A 410 -9.54 -22.51 -21.95
CA ASN A 410 -10.80 -22.53 -21.17
C ASN A 410 -10.85 -23.60 -20.03
N LYS A 411 -9.74 -23.91 -19.38
CA LYS A 411 -9.60 -24.92 -18.31
C LYS A 411 -8.67 -24.44 -17.19
N LEU A 412 -8.86 -23.22 -16.70
CA LEU A 412 -8.38 -22.80 -15.38
C LEU A 412 -9.43 -21.89 -14.77
N VAL A 413 -10.62 -22.43 -14.61
CA VAL A 413 -11.60 -21.98 -13.65
C VAL A 413 -11.46 -22.95 -12.48
N CYS A 414 -10.73 -22.54 -11.47
CA CYS A 414 -10.81 -23.06 -10.11
C CYS A 414 -10.78 -21.87 -9.18
#